data_007886b74ad6ddf71bffe2b29d31a5b8
#
_entry.id   007886b74ad6ddf71bffe2b29d31a5b8
#
_cell.length_a   1.000
_cell.length_b   1.000
_cell.length_c   1.000
_cell.angle_alpha   90.00
_cell.angle_beta   90.00
_cell.angle_gamma   90.00
#
_symmetry.space_group_name_H-M   'P 1'
#
loop_
_entity.id
_entity.type
_entity.pdbx_description
1 polymer ?
#
loop_
_entity_poly.entity_id
_entity_poly.type
_entity_poly.pdbx_seq_one_letter_code
_entity_poly.pdbx_strand_id
1 'polypeptide(L)'
;MGSRRIRVRLQPRASRNEITGYRDDPATGDRVLQVRVTAAPVDGKANKALIALLAKEFGTPKSKIRIVQGETSRDKVVELPG
;
A
#
# COMPACT_ATOMS: atom_id res chain seq x y z
N MET A 1 1.89 -12.74 17.00
CA MET A 1 2.74 -11.83 17.60
C MET A 1 3.74 -11.22 16.73
N GLY A 2 3.98 -10.61 16.15
CA GLY A 2 4.89 -9.92 15.30
C GLY A 2 4.13 -9.11 14.32
N SER A 3 4.84 -8.45 13.51
CA SER A 3 4.33 -7.72 12.38
C SER A 3 5.14 -8.12 11.16
N ARG A 4 4.59 -7.87 10.00
CA ARG A 4 5.31 -8.05 8.76
C ARG A 4 5.26 -6.76 7.96
N ARG A 5 6.25 -6.55 7.12
CA ARG A 5 6.31 -5.40 6.25
C ARG A 5 6.21 -5.85 4.82
N ILE A 6 5.44 -5.10 4.04
CA ILE A 6 5.30 -5.35 2.60
C ILE A 6 5.69 -4.08 1.86
N ARG A 7 6.25 -4.26 0.67
CA ARG A 7 6.52 -3.15 -0.22
C ARG A 7 5.32 -2.96 -1.12
N VAL A 8 4.92 -1.69 -1.27
CA VAL A 8 3.75 -1.30 -2.05
C VAL A 8 4.13 -0.20 -3.02
N ARG A 9 3.71 -0.33 -4.26
CA ARG A 9 3.78 0.76 -5.22
C ARG A 9 2.39 1.31 -5.43
N LEU A 10 2.18 2.57 -5.10
CA LEU A 10 0.88 3.22 -5.15
C LEU A 10 0.77 4.08 -6.40
N GLN A 11 -0.27 3.86 -7.20
CA GLN A 11 -0.62 4.72 -8.33
C GLN A 11 -1.85 5.53 -7.96
N PRO A 12 -1.71 6.84 -7.70
CA PRO A 12 -2.84 7.71 -7.44
C PRO A 12 -3.52 8.14 -8.73
N ARG A 13 -4.68 8.77 -8.61
CA ARG A 13 -5.47 9.29 -9.75
C ARG A 13 -5.79 8.21 -10.79
N ALA A 14 -5.94 6.98 -10.35
CA ALA A 14 -6.32 5.88 -11.22
C ALA A 14 -7.83 5.91 -11.49
N SER A 15 -8.27 5.10 -12.44
CA SER A 15 -9.69 5.04 -12.78
C SER A 15 -10.53 4.33 -11.72
N ARG A 16 -9.91 3.50 -10.90
CA ARG A 16 -10.60 2.80 -9.81
C ARG A 16 -9.63 2.35 -8.72
N ASN A 17 -10.17 2.05 -7.56
CA ASN A 17 -9.39 1.51 -6.44
C ASN A 17 -9.27 0.00 -6.61
N GLU A 18 -8.04 -0.50 -6.75
CA GLU A 18 -7.83 -1.94 -6.91
C GLU A 18 -6.41 -2.34 -6.52
N ILE A 19 -6.27 -3.58 -6.11
CA ILE A 19 -4.97 -4.22 -5.91
C ILE A 19 -4.79 -5.14 -7.11
N THR A 20 -3.77 -4.87 -7.94
CA THR A 20 -3.58 -5.62 -9.19
C THR A 20 -2.66 -6.83 -9.04
N GLY A 21 -2.02 -6.98 -7.88
CA GLY A 21 -1.17 -8.14 -7.60
C GLY A 21 0.27 -7.76 -7.35
N TYR A 22 1.12 -8.75 -7.23
CA TYR A 22 2.54 -8.55 -6.96
C TYR A 22 3.34 -8.48 -8.26
N ARG A 23 4.40 -7.71 -8.23
CA ARG A 23 5.35 -7.62 -9.32
C ARG A 23 6.75 -7.59 -8.74
N ASP A 24 7.69 -8.30 -9.36
CA ASP A 24 9.08 -8.29 -8.92
C ASP A 24 9.75 -6.99 -9.35
N ASP A 25 10.48 -6.37 -8.43
CA ASP A 25 11.28 -5.20 -8.74
C ASP A 25 12.60 -5.67 -9.35
N PRO A 26 12.90 -5.35 -10.61
CA PRO A 26 14.12 -5.82 -11.26
C PRO A 26 15.40 -5.26 -10.63
N ALA A 27 15.30 -4.11 -9.95
CA ALA A 27 16.47 -3.50 -9.32
C ALA A 27 16.87 -4.19 -8.02
N THR A 28 15.90 -4.69 -7.25
CA THR A 28 16.15 -5.26 -5.92
C THR A 28 15.79 -6.73 -5.81
N GLY A 29 14.99 -7.26 -6.74
CA GLY A 29 14.45 -8.61 -6.65
C GLY A 29 13.31 -8.77 -5.66
N ASP A 30 12.88 -7.70 -5.01
CA ASP A 30 11.79 -7.76 -4.05
C ASP A 30 10.44 -7.83 -4.74
N ARG A 31 9.48 -8.45 -4.06
CA ARG A 31 8.09 -8.46 -4.53
C ARG A 31 7.42 -7.20 -4.04
N VAL A 32 6.74 -6.51 -4.95
CA VAL A 32 6.07 -5.23 -4.67
C VAL A 32 4.60 -5.36 -5.04
N LEU A 33 3.72 -5.09 -4.07
CA LEU A 33 2.29 -5.11 -4.28
C LEU A 33 1.88 -3.87 -5.06
N GLN A 34 1.20 -4.06 -6.18
CA GLN A 34 0.74 -2.95 -7.03
C GLN A 34 -0.67 -2.55 -6.60
N VAL A 35 -0.84 -1.30 -6.21
CA VAL A 35 -2.13 -0.77 -5.74
C VAL A 35 -2.46 0.50 -6.50
N ARG A 36 -3.69 0.60 -6.96
CA ARG A 36 -4.22 1.77 -7.67
C ARG A 36 -5.32 2.39 -6.86
N VAL A 37 -5.32 3.71 -6.74
CA VAL A 37 -6.36 4.45 -6.04
C VAL A 37 -6.82 5.64 -6.86
N THR A 38 -8.11 5.98 -6.75
CA THR A 38 -8.67 7.12 -7.46
C THR A 38 -8.29 8.43 -6.78
N ALA A 39 -7.98 8.40 -5.49
CA ALA A 39 -7.65 9.58 -4.71
C ALA A 39 -6.39 10.27 -5.22
N ALA A 40 -6.35 11.59 -5.09
CA ALA A 40 -5.16 12.38 -5.40
C ALA A 40 -4.13 12.22 -4.28
N PRO A 41 -2.81 12.38 -4.58
CA PRO A 41 -1.76 12.25 -3.56
C PRO A 41 -1.62 13.55 -2.76
N VAL A 42 -2.72 14.02 -2.20
CA VAL A 42 -2.76 15.26 -1.41
C VAL A 42 -3.47 15.01 -0.10
N ASP A 43 -3.05 15.68 0.95
CA ASP A 43 -3.69 15.65 2.28
C ASP A 43 -3.89 14.24 2.82
N GLY A 44 -3.01 13.31 2.47
CA GLY A 44 -3.11 11.94 2.94
C GLY A 44 -4.25 11.12 2.34
N LYS A 45 -4.96 11.64 1.36
CA LYS A 45 -6.12 10.95 0.77
C LYS A 45 -5.75 9.64 0.11
N ALA A 46 -4.67 9.63 -0.68
CA ALA A 46 -4.21 8.40 -1.32
C ALA A 46 -3.75 7.36 -0.30
N ASN A 47 -3.07 7.80 0.77
CA ASN A 47 -2.63 6.91 1.83
C ASN A 47 -3.82 6.30 2.58
N LYS A 48 -4.86 7.08 2.84
CA LYS A 48 -6.07 6.56 3.47
C LYS A 48 -6.76 5.52 2.59
N ALA A 49 -6.83 5.78 1.29
CA ALA A 49 -7.41 4.85 0.33
C ALA A 49 -6.59 3.55 0.27
N LEU A 50 -5.28 3.67 0.29
CA LEU A 50 -4.37 2.53 0.33
C LEU A 50 -4.63 1.67 1.56
N ILE A 51 -4.67 2.29 2.74
CA ILE A 51 -4.90 1.57 3.99
C ILE A 51 -6.26 0.86 3.97
N ALA A 52 -7.29 1.51 3.44
CA ALA A 52 -8.61 0.92 3.33
C ALA A 52 -8.62 -0.33 2.45
N LEU A 53 -7.92 -0.29 1.31
CA LEU A 53 -7.79 -1.43 0.42
C LEU A 53 -7.03 -2.58 1.07
N LEU A 54 -5.92 -2.26 1.74
CA LEU A 54 -5.10 -3.27 2.42
C LEU A 54 -5.87 -3.91 3.58
N ALA A 55 -6.64 -3.12 4.32
CA ALA A 55 -7.46 -3.65 5.41
C ALA A 55 -8.46 -4.68 4.90
N LYS A 56 -9.08 -4.39 3.77
CA LYS A 56 -10.03 -5.30 3.15
C LYS A 56 -9.33 -6.55 2.60
N GLU A 57 -8.20 -6.34 1.92
CA GLU A 57 -7.47 -7.45 1.29
C GLU A 57 -6.91 -8.44 2.32
N PHE A 58 -6.37 -7.94 3.40
CA PHE A 58 -5.72 -8.76 4.44
C PHE A 58 -6.63 -9.06 5.63
N GLY A 59 -7.87 -8.59 5.61
CA GLY A 59 -8.83 -8.87 6.67
C GLY A 59 -8.39 -8.34 8.03
N THR A 60 -7.80 -7.16 8.07
CA THR A 60 -7.29 -6.56 9.30
C THR A 60 -7.87 -5.15 9.49
N PRO A 61 -8.04 -4.68 10.73
CA PRO A 61 -8.49 -3.32 10.99
C PRO A 61 -7.52 -2.28 10.45
N LYS A 62 -8.05 -1.17 9.94
CA LYS A 62 -7.23 -0.07 9.44
C LYS A 62 -6.26 0.44 10.49
N SER A 63 -6.66 0.46 11.74
CA SER A 63 -5.83 0.97 12.85
C SER A 63 -4.57 0.15 13.08
N LYS A 64 -4.50 -1.06 12.53
CA LYS A 64 -3.33 -1.93 12.67
C LYS A 64 -2.41 -1.89 11.46
N ILE A 65 -2.72 -1.05 10.48
CA ILE A 65 -1.92 -0.89 9.27
C ILE A 65 -1.21 0.45 9.35
N ARG A 66 0.10 0.45 9.12
CA ARG A 66 0.90 1.68 9.19
C ARG A 66 1.83 1.77 8.00
N ILE A 67 1.95 2.98 7.44
CA ILE A 67 2.97 3.27 6.44
C ILE A 67 4.23 3.67 7.22
N VAL A 68 5.27 2.86 7.14
CA VAL A 68 6.49 3.08 7.90
C VAL A 68 7.61 3.73 7.10
N GLN A 69 7.50 3.72 5.76
CA GLN A 69 8.42 4.42 4.88
C GLN A 69 7.68 4.90 3.64
N GLY A 70 8.16 5.98 3.05
CA GLY A 70 7.66 6.47 1.79
C GLY A 70 6.28 7.10 1.88
N GLU A 71 5.96 7.78 2.98
CA GLU A 71 4.64 8.38 3.18
C GLU A 71 4.24 9.32 2.04
N THR A 72 5.19 10.08 1.52
CA THR A 72 4.96 11.01 0.42
C THR A 72 5.45 10.47 -0.93
N SER A 73 5.90 9.24 -0.98
CA SER A 73 6.42 8.60 -2.18
C SER A 73 5.40 7.62 -2.75
N ARG A 74 5.55 7.28 -4.02
CA ARG A 74 4.76 6.20 -4.62
C ARG A 74 5.22 4.82 -4.15
N ASP A 75 6.49 4.70 -3.78
CA ASP A 75 7.05 3.46 -3.24
C ASP A 75 7.01 3.54 -1.72
N LYS A 76 6.26 2.62 -1.11
CA LYS A 76 6.00 2.65 0.32
C LYS A 76 6.33 1.32 0.96
N VAL A 77 6.62 1.36 2.24
CA VAL A 77 6.70 0.16 3.07
C VAL A 77 5.56 0.25 4.09
N VAL A 78 4.75 -0.79 4.15
CA VAL A 78 3.58 -0.84 5.00
C VAL A 78 3.74 -1.98 6.00
N GLU A 79 3.46 -1.68 7.26
CA GLU A 79 3.50 -2.67 8.33
C GLU A 79 2.10 -3.21 8.59
N LEU A 80 1.98 -4.52 8.64
CA LEU A 80 0.74 -5.26 8.88
C LEU A 80 0.92 -6.16 10.09
N PRO A 81 -0.19 -6.54 10.77
CA PRO A 81 -0.11 -7.58 11.79
C PRO A 81 0.38 -8.89 11.17
N GLY A 82 1.27 -9.54 11.85
CA GLY A 82 1.91 -10.76 11.37
C GLY A 82 1.09 -12.04 11.47
#